data_55a7e204f2e2bfdf7d011ea8959e72c2
#
_entry.id   55a7e204f2e2bfdf7d011ea8959e72c2
#
_cell.length_a   1.000
_cell.length_b   1.000
_cell.length_c   1.000
_cell.angle_alpha   90.00
_cell.angle_beta   90.00
_cell.angle_gamma   90.00
#
_symmetry.space_group_name_H-M   'P 1'
#
loop_
_entity.id
_entity.type
_entity.pdbx_description
1 polymer ?
#
loop_
_entity_poly.entity_id
_entity_poly.type
_entity_poly.pdbx_seq_one_letter_code
_entity_poly.pdbx_strand_id
1 'polypeptide(L)'
;GTKTHWRPDLEVFTDIKIENEYFEDVLKKQAVVNPNITFILRIQRENNSFEEKTFYYENGIADYVAEIAGEKPLTSVQFFTGDRKGRDREDKDDYKVKLSVAFTFSNQVKCLEYYHNSSFLEHGGSPEDAVKSAFTSQINAYLKSNNKYLKNEKPITFQDIEDCLVLVSSSFSTQTSYANQTKKAITNKFIKECMTEFLKHNLETVSYTHLRAHET
;
A
#
# COMPACT_ATOMS: atom_id res chain seq x y z
N GLY A 1 -9.38 -10.85 -22.62
CA GLY A 1 -8.28 -11.17 -21.69
C GLY A 1 -7.01 -11.61 -22.44
N THR A 2 -5.91 -11.68 -21.74
CA THR A 2 -4.61 -12.11 -22.28
C THR A 2 -4.22 -13.42 -21.62
N LYS A 3 -3.68 -14.36 -22.41
CA LYS A 3 -3.12 -15.62 -21.92
C LYS A 3 -1.64 -15.66 -22.28
N THR A 4 -0.78 -15.83 -21.29
CA THR A 4 0.66 -16.01 -21.47
C THR A 4 1.03 -17.42 -21.05
N HIS A 5 1.79 -18.12 -21.91
CA HIS A 5 2.38 -19.41 -21.59
C HIS A 5 3.89 -19.26 -21.65
N TRP A 6 4.58 -19.71 -20.62
CA TRP A 6 6.02 -19.64 -20.53
C TRP A 6 6.60 -20.99 -20.08
N ARG A 7 7.70 -21.37 -20.70
CA ARG A 7 8.49 -22.54 -20.33
C ARG A 7 9.96 -22.15 -20.35
N PRO A 8 10.68 -22.29 -19.23
CA PRO A 8 12.10 -21.97 -19.18
C PRO A 8 12.91 -22.94 -20.04
N ASP A 9 13.96 -22.43 -20.67
CA ASP A 9 14.87 -23.19 -21.49
C ASP A 9 16.09 -23.62 -20.68
N LEU A 10 16.33 -24.95 -20.60
CA LEU A 10 17.45 -25.51 -19.86
C LEU A 10 18.82 -25.20 -20.50
N GLU A 11 18.87 -24.82 -21.78
CA GLU A 11 20.11 -24.37 -22.41
C GLU A 11 20.51 -22.95 -21.96
N VAL A 12 19.54 -22.18 -21.47
CA VAL A 12 19.76 -20.79 -21.00
C VAL A 12 19.82 -20.69 -19.48
N PHE A 13 18.97 -21.46 -18.78
CA PHE A 13 18.84 -21.43 -17.34
C PHE A 13 19.39 -22.70 -16.70
N THR A 14 20.31 -22.55 -15.76
CA THR A 14 20.90 -23.68 -14.99
C THR A 14 19.92 -24.27 -13.98
N ASP A 15 18.95 -23.46 -13.51
CA ASP A 15 17.86 -23.88 -12.63
C ASP A 15 16.53 -23.35 -13.18
N ILE A 16 15.59 -24.26 -13.38
CA ILE A 16 14.23 -23.94 -13.86
C ILE A 16 13.16 -24.24 -12.83
N LYS A 17 13.55 -24.67 -11.64
CA LYS A 17 12.63 -24.96 -10.52
C LYS A 17 12.32 -23.67 -9.78
N ILE A 18 11.31 -22.96 -10.28
CA ILE A 18 10.78 -21.77 -9.61
C ILE A 18 9.58 -22.24 -8.79
N GLU A 19 9.60 -21.96 -7.48
CA GLU A 19 8.50 -22.29 -6.58
C GLU A 19 7.21 -21.59 -7.00
N ASN A 20 6.09 -22.30 -6.92
CA ASN A 20 4.79 -21.78 -7.37
C ASN A 20 4.37 -20.55 -6.55
N GLU A 21 4.73 -20.52 -5.26
CA GLU A 21 4.47 -19.43 -4.33
C GLU A 21 4.98 -18.08 -4.84
N TYR A 22 6.09 -18.07 -5.57
CA TYR A 22 6.61 -16.85 -6.18
C TYR A 22 5.63 -16.26 -7.20
N PHE A 23 5.07 -17.11 -8.07
CA PHE A 23 4.07 -16.65 -9.06
C PHE A 23 2.77 -16.26 -8.39
N GLU A 24 2.36 -16.97 -7.35
CA GLU A 24 1.17 -16.66 -6.57
C GLU A 24 1.27 -15.29 -5.91
N ASP A 25 2.40 -15.00 -5.24
CA ASP A 25 2.66 -13.71 -4.60
C ASP A 25 2.64 -12.55 -5.63
N VAL A 26 3.31 -12.74 -6.77
CA VAL A 26 3.31 -11.74 -7.83
C VAL A 26 1.91 -11.47 -8.38
N LEU A 27 1.13 -12.51 -8.68
CA LEU A 27 -0.22 -12.36 -9.24
C LEU A 27 -1.20 -11.81 -8.20
N LYS A 28 -1.06 -12.20 -6.94
CA LYS A 28 -1.82 -11.63 -5.83
C LYS A 28 -1.57 -10.13 -5.72
N LYS A 29 -0.31 -9.70 -5.68
CA LYS A 29 0.07 -8.28 -5.65
C LYS A 29 -0.47 -7.50 -6.85
N GLN A 30 -0.45 -8.11 -8.06
CA GLN A 30 -1.05 -7.50 -9.23
C GLN A 30 -2.58 -7.37 -9.12
N ALA A 31 -3.28 -8.36 -8.58
CA ALA A 31 -4.73 -8.31 -8.39
C ALA A 31 -5.13 -7.22 -7.38
N VAL A 32 -4.36 -7.06 -6.30
CA VAL A 32 -4.59 -6.05 -5.25
C VAL A 32 -4.59 -4.63 -5.79
N VAL A 33 -3.65 -4.30 -6.69
CA VAL A 33 -3.50 -2.92 -7.23
C VAL A 33 -4.24 -2.67 -8.53
N ASN A 34 -4.89 -3.70 -9.10
CA ASN A 34 -5.70 -3.61 -10.30
C ASN A 34 -7.12 -4.14 -10.01
N PRO A 35 -7.97 -3.38 -9.30
CA PRO A 35 -9.30 -3.81 -8.92
C PRO A 35 -10.13 -4.22 -10.15
N ASN A 36 -11.01 -5.19 -9.97
CA ASN A 36 -11.87 -5.75 -11.01
C ASN A 36 -11.13 -6.49 -12.15
N ILE A 37 -9.82 -6.76 -12.00
CA ILE A 37 -9.09 -7.63 -12.92
C ILE A 37 -8.83 -8.97 -12.25
N THR A 38 -9.25 -10.05 -12.93
CA THR A 38 -9.00 -11.41 -12.48
C THR A 38 -7.69 -11.94 -13.05
N PHE A 39 -6.80 -12.39 -12.19
CA PHE A 39 -5.57 -13.10 -12.55
C PHE A 39 -5.71 -14.57 -12.23
N ILE A 40 -5.39 -15.42 -13.21
CA ILE A 40 -5.49 -16.89 -13.07
C ILE A 40 -4.10 -17.49 -13.31
N LEU A 41 -3.59 -18.18 -12.29
CA LEU A 41 -2.39 -19.00 -12.41
C LEU A 41 -2.80 -20.43 -12.75
N ARG A 42 -2.26 -20.98 -13.85
CA ARG A 42 -2.47 -22.36 -14.26
C ARG A 42 -1.15 -23.11 -14.20
N ILE A 43 -1.08 -24.10 -13.34
CA ILE A 43 0.11 -24.92 -13.13
C ILE A 43 -0.14 -26.29 -13.72
N GLN A 44 0.68 -26.68 -14.71
CA GLN A 44 0.60 -28.02 -15.30
C GLN A 44 1.22 -29.05 -14.36
N ARG A 45 0.47 -30.09 -14.05
CA ARG A 45 0.92 -31.25 -13.27
C ARG A 45 1.55 -32.31 -14.19
N GLU A 46 2.29 -33.27 -13.62
CA GLU A 46 2.95 -34.37 -14.34
C GLU A 46 1.98 -35.23 -15.18
N ASN A 47 0.76 -35.36 -14.71
CA ASN A 47 -0.32 -36.09 -15.42
C ASN A 47 -1.00 -35.27 -16.52
N ASN A 48 -0.42 -34.12 -16.92
CA ASN A 48 -0.96 -33.16 -17.88
C ASN A 48 -2.29 -32.47 -17.43
N SER A 49 -2.77 -32.66 -16.21
CA SER A 49 -3.84 -31.84 -15.67
C SER A 49 -3.32 -30.47 -15.26
N PHE A 50 -4.26 -29.53 -15.05
CA PHE A 50 -3.94 -28.19 -14.59
C PHE A 50 -4.57 -27.94 -13.23
N GLU A 51 -3.79 -27.39 -12.32
CA GLU A 51 -4.27 -26.72 -11.13
C GLU A 51 -4.44 -25.24 -11.45
N GLU A 52 -5.55 -24.66 -11.00
CA GLU A 52 -5.84 -23.25 -11.20
C GLU A 52 -5.99 -22.54 -9.85
N LYS A 53 -5.32 -21.38 -9.72
CA LYS A 53 -5.51 -20.43 -8.61
C LYS A 53 -5.96 -19.10 -9.18
N THR A 54 -7.00 -18.53 -8.58
CA THR A 54 -7.58 -17.27 -9.01
C THR A 54 -7.34 -16.18 -7.97
N PHE A 55 -6.93 -15.01 -8.42
CA PHE A 55 -6.72 -13.82 -7.59
C PHE A 55 -7.61 -12.70 -8.12
N TYR A 56 -8.47 -12.18 -7.26
CA TYR A 56 -9.43 -11.13 -7.59
C TYR A 56 -9.77 -10.30 -6.37
N TYR A 57 -9.70 -8.99 -6.49
CA TYR A 57 -10.08 -8.03 -5.46
C TYR A 57 -11.01 -6.99 -6.08
N GLU A 58 -12.27 -7.00 -5.72
CA GLU A 58 -13.28 -6.08 -6.25
C GLU A 58 -12.96 -4.63 -5.87
N ASN A 59 -12.64 -4.39 -4.59
CA ASN A 59 -12.29 -3.09 -4.04
C ASN A 59 -10.76 -2.91 -3.88
N GLY A 60 -9.97 -3.75 -4.57
CA GLY A 60 -8.52 -3.64 -4.61
C GLY A 60 -7.84 -3.67 -3.24
N ILE A 61 -7.06 -2.62 -2.94
CA ILE A 61 -6.29 -2.53 -1.69
C ILE A 61 -7.16 -2.52 -0.43
N ALA A 62 -8.44 -2.11 -0.50
CA ALA A 62 -9.33 -2.10 0.65
C ALA A 62 -9.71 -3.53 1.09
N ASP A 63 -10.05 -4.39 0.13
CA ASP A 63 -10.34 -5.81 0.39
C ASP A 63 -9.09 -6.53 0.92
N TYR A 64 -7.92 -6.19 0.37
CA TYR A 64 -6.66 -6.78 0.79
C TYR A 64 -6.27 -6.39 2.22
N VAL A 65 -6.45 -5.12 2.60
CA VAL A 65 -6.24 -4.67 4.00
C VAL A 65 -7.19 -5.40 4.95
N ALA A 66 -8.46 -5.58 4.55
CA ALA A 66 -9.43 -6.35 5.35
C ALA A 66 -9.01 -7.82 5.50
N GLU A 67 -8.51 -8.45 4.42
CA GLU A 67 -7.99 -9.82 4.45
C GLU A 67 -6.82 -9.97 5.42
N ILE A 68 -5.83 -9.06 5.35
CA ILE A 68 -4.65 -9.09 6.24
C ILE A 68 -5.05 -8.86 7.69
N ALA A 69 -5.93 -7.90 7.96
CA ALA A 69 -6.35 -7.55 9.32
C ALA A 69 -7.19 -8.64 9.99
N GLY A 70 -7.82 -9.52 9.18
CA GLY A 70 -8.63 -10.63 9.66
C GLY A 70 -9.96 -10.20 10.29
N GLU A 71 -10.51 -11.07 11.16
CA GLU A 71 -11.87 -10.90 11.68
C GLU A 71 -12.00 -9.84 12.79
N LYS A 72 -10.91 -9.44 13.44
CA LYS A 72 -10.95 -8.58 14.64
C LYS A 72 -9.97 -7.40 14.56
N PRO A 73 -10.12 -6.54 13.55
CA PRO A 73 -9.35 -5.30 13.55
C PRO A 73 -9.81 -4.37 14.69
N LEU A 74 -8.93 -3.49 15.16
CA LEU A 74 -9.27 -2.48 16.18
C LEU A 74 -10.18 -1.38 15.63
N THR A 75 -10.10 -1.12 14.32
CA THR A 75 -10.92 -0.12 13.63
C THR A 75 -11.46 -0.71 12.32
N SER A 76 -12.53 -0.12 11.77
CA SER A 76 -12.95 -0.44 10.42
C SER A 76 -11.87 -0.03 9.41
N VAL A 77 -11.82 -0.74 8.26
CA VAL A 77 -10.92 -0.35 7.17
C VAL A 77 -11.32 1.02 6.64
N GLN A 78 -10.37 1.92 6.62
CA GLN A 78 -10.50 3.24 6.00
C GLN A 78 -9.92 3.18 4.59
N PHE A 79 -10.61 3.75 3.62
CA PHE A 79 -10.18 3.79 2.23
C PHE A 79 -10.37 5.19 1.65
N PHE A 80 -9.32 5.76 1.13
CA PHE A 80 -9.31 7.09 0.54
C PHE A 80 -8.64 7.09 -0.84
N THR A 81 -9.22 7.87 -1.74
CA THR A 81 -8.66 8.12 -3.07
C THR A 81 -8.60 9.61 -3.34
N GLY A 82 -7.67 10.02 -4.19
CA GLY A 82 -7.57 11.42 -4.61
C GLY A 82 -6.62 11.61 -5.77
N ASP A 83 -6.85 12.68 -6.51
CA ASP A 83 -6.01 13.11 -7.61
C ASP A 83 -5.28 14.40 -7.23
N ARG A 84 -4.02 14.53 -7.64
CA ARG A 84 -3.21 15.72 -7.46
C ARG A 84 -2.49 16.07 -8.76
N LYS A 85 -2.12 17.32 -8.91
CA LYS A 85 -1.31 17.81 -10.04
C LYS A 85 -0.27 18.78 -9.51
N GLY A 86 0.97 18.60 -9.92
CA GLY A 86 2.09 19.43 -9.53
C GLY A 86 3.41 18.92 -10.08
N ARG A 87 4.51 19.40 -9.54
CA ARG A 87 5.86 19.15 -10.05
C ARG A 87 6.86 18.93 -8.92
N ASP A 88 7.93 18.20 -9.19
CA ASP A 88 9.00 17.96 -8.21
C ASP A 88 9.89 19.20 -7.98
N ARG A 89 10.03 20.08 -9.01
CA ARG A 89 10.82 21.32 -8.98
C ARG A 89 10.20 22.36 -9.91
N GLU A 90 10.49 23.62 -9.67
CA GLU A 90 9.94 24.75 -10.44
C GLU A 90 10.29 24.71 -11.93
N ASP A 91 11.45 24.14 -12.28
CA ASP A 91 11.94 23.97 -13.65
C ASP A 91 11.38 22.77 -14.41
N LYS A 92 10.47 22.01 -13.79
CA LYS A 92 9.86 20.81 -14.39
C LYS A 92 8.38 21.03 -14.68
N ASP A 93 7.89 20.26 -15.66
CA ASP A 93 6.47 20.25 -16.00
C ASP A 93 5.62 19.60 -14.90
N ASP A 94 4.38 20.07 -14.80
CA ASP A 94 3.40 19.46 -13.92
C ASP A 94 3.01 18.09 -14.41
N TYR A 95 2.87 17.15 -13.47
CA TYR A 95 2.32 15.82 -13.74
C TYR A 95 1.19 15.46 -12.79
N LYS A 96 0.37 14.49 -13.23
CA LYS A 96 -0.75 14.00 -12.44
C LYS A 96 -0.32 12.85 -11.55
N VAL A 97 -0.84 12.82 -10.33
CA VAL A 97 -0.69 11.74 -9.37
C VAL A 97 -2.06 11.31 -8.91
N LYS A 98 -2.35 10.00 -9.02
CA LYS A 98 -3.50 9.37 -8.38
C LYS A 98 -3.03 8.66 -7.12
N LEU A 99 -3.77 8.83 -6.05
CA LEU A 99 -3.46 8.24 -4.74
C LEU A 99 -4.63 7.37 -4.29
N SER A 100 -4.31 6.19 -3.79
CA SER A 100 -5.25 5.31 -3.10
C SER A 100 -4.57 4.76 -1.87
N VAL A 101 -5.20 4.88 -0.71
CA VAL A 101 -4.67 4.37 0.55
C VAL A 101 -5.79 3.67 1.29
N ALA A 102 -5.52 2.45 1.73
CA ALA A 102 -6.37 1.70 2.64
C ALA A 102 -5.59 1.37 3.91
N PHE A 103 -6.22 1.51 5.07
CA PHE A 103 -5.59 1.13 6.32
C PHE A 103 -6.61 0.77 7.41
N THR A 104 -6.14 0.02 8.39
CA THR A 104 -6.82 -0.23 9.66
C THR A 104 -5.77 -0.45 10.75
N PHE A 105 -6.21 -0.47 11.99
CA PHE A 105 -5.37 -0.82 13.12
C PHE A 105 -5.68 -2.23 13.62
N SER A 106 -4.63 -2.97 13.99
CA SER A 106 -4.72 -4.33 14.53
C SER A 106 -3.65 -4.51 15.62
N ASN A 107 -3.98 -5.28 16.65
CA ASN A 107 -3.02 -5.69 17.68
C ASN A 107 -2.45 -7.09 17.42
N GLN A 108 -2.80 -7.72 16.30
CA GLN A 108 -2.40 -9.08 15.97
C GLN A 108 -1.42 -9.13 14.79
N VAL A 109 -1.57 -8.21 13.85
CA VAL A 109 -0.79 -8.15 12.62
C VAL A 109 -0.38 -6.73 12.30
N LYS A 110 0.78 -6.59 11.68
CA LYS A 110 1.24 -5.35 11.06
C LYS A 110 1.59 -5.62 9.61
N CYS A 111 1.29 -4.67 8.74
CA CYS A 111 1.64 -4.74 7.33
C CYS A 111 1.74 -3.34 6.76
N LEU A 112 2.85 -3.03 6.12
CA LEU A 112 3.05 -1.78 5.39
C LEU A 112 3.50 -2.12 3.98
N GLU A 113 2.62 -1.89 2.99
CA GLU A 113 2.93 -2.13 1.60
C GLU A 113 2.69 -0.88 0.76
N TYR A 114 3.64 -0.61 -0.12
CA TYR A 114 3.64 0.55 -1.00
C TYR A 114 3.74 0.10 -2.44
N TYR A 115 2.86 0.65 -3.29
CA TYR A 115 2.83 0.37 -4.71
C TYR A 115 2.88 1.67 -5.51
N HIS A 116 3.59 1.63 -6.64
CA HIS A 116 3.61 2.74 -7.59
C HIS A 116 3.58 2.22 -9.02
N ASN A 117 2.64 2.74 -9.83
CA ASN A 117 2.41 2.27 -11.21
C ASN A 117 2.29 0.74 -11.29
N SER A 118 1.50 0.14 -10.39
CA SER A 118 1.28 -1.29 -10.19
C SER A 118 2.51 -2.11 -9.81
N SER A 119 3.64 -1.47 -9.49
CA SER A 119 4.85 -2.14 -9.01
C SER A 119 4.96 -2.06 -7.49
N PHE A 120 5.30 -3.17 -6.85
CA PHE A 120 5.60 -3.21 -5.42
C PHE A 120 6.93 -2.49 -5.12
N LEU A 121 6.90 -1.58 -4.16
CA LEU A 121 8.07 -0.83 -3.71
C LEU A 121 8.66 -1.49 -2.45
N GLU A 122 9.58 -2.42 -2.64
CA GLU A 122 10.20 -3.16 -1.54
C GLU A 122 10.90 -2.25 -0.50
N HIS A 123 11.37 -1.09 -0.96
CA HIS A 123 12.05 -0.09 -0.12
C HIS A 123 11.26 1.22 0.01
N GLY A 124 9.97 1.21 -0.29
CA GLY A 124 9.06 2.34 -0.11
C GLY A 124 9.48 3.63 -0.83
N GLY A 125 10.23 4.48 -0.16
CA GLY A 125 10.64 5.79 -0.66
C GLY A 125 9.60 6.89 -0.38
N SER A 126 9.29 7.72 -1.37
CA SER A 126 8.37 8.86 -1.20
C SER A 126 7.02 8.51 -0.54
N PRO A 127 6.32 7.42 -0.91
CA PRO A 127 5.08 7.01 -0.24
C PRO A 127 5.28 6.62 1.23
N GLU A 128 6.32 5.88 1.53
CA GLU A 128 6.65 5.48 2.91
C GLU A 128 6.96 6.69 3.78
N ASP A 129 7.78 7.61 3.29
CA ASP A 129 8.09 8.86 3.98
C ASP A 129 6.85 9.70 4.26
N ALA A 130 5.92 9.75 3.28
CA ALA A 130 4.66 10.46 3.43
C ALA A 130 3.78 9.85 4.53
N VAL A 131 3.65 8.52 4.55
CA VAL A 131 2.91 7.78 5.59
C VAL A 131 3.53 8.03 6.96
N LYS A 132 4.84 7.85 7.12
CA LYS A 132 5.55 8.11 8.38
C LYS A 132 5.30 9.52 8.91
N SER A 133 5.44 10.52 8.05
CA SER A 133 5.23 11.92 8.41
C SER A 133 3.78 12.22 8.78
N ALA A 134 2.82 11.79 7.96
CA ALA A 134 1.41 12.10 8.16
C ALA A 134 0.84 11.44 9.42
N PHE A 135 1.04 10.13 9.56
CA PHE A 135 0.51 9.38 10.72
C PHE A 135 1.11 9.88 12.02
N THR A 136 2.43 10.02 12.10
CA THR A 136 3.08 10.51 13.31
C THR A 136 2.58 11.89 13.70
N SER A 137 2.49 12.82 12.75
CA SER A 137 2.06 14.19 13.04
C SER A 137 0.60 14.26 13.46
N GLN A 138 -0.31 13.55 12.78
CA GLN A 138 -1.75 13.62 13.06
C GLN A 138 -2.11 12.91 14.36
N ILE A 139 -1.53 11.74 14.64
CA ILE A 139 -1.81 11.04 15.90
C ILE A 139 -1.25 11.83 17.09
N ASN A 140 -0.03 12.39 16.99
CA ASN A 140 0.48 13.27 18.03
C ASN A 140 -0.40 14.52 18.26
N ALA A 141 -0.87 15.14 17.17
CA ALA A 141 -1.78 16.29 17.27
C ALA A 141 -3.10 15.91 17.97
N TYR A 142 -3.68 14.77 17.61
CA TYR A 142 -4.88 14.22 18.25
C TYR A 142 -4.67 13.94 19.74
N LEU A 143 -3.61 13.22 20.11
CA LEU A 143 -3.30 12.91 21.51
C LEU A 143 -3.09 14.17 22.36
N LYS A 144 -2.42 15.17 21.77
CA LYS A 144 -2.19 16.47 22.44
C LYS A 144 -3.48 17.26 22.62
N SER A 145 -4.30 17.40 21.58
CA SER A 145 -5.54 18.18 21.63
C SER A 145 -6.58 17.57 22.57
N ASN A 146 -6.55 16.26 22.78
CA ASN A 146 -7.45 15.53 23.68
C ASN A 146 -6.84 15.23 25.05
N ASN A 147 -5.70 15.84 25.39
CA ASN A 147 -5.01 15.65 26.67
C ASN A 147 -4.77 14.17 27.05
N LYS A 148 -4.43 13.34 26.03
CA LYS A 148 -4.19 11.90 26.22
C LYS A 148 -2.78 11.57 26.70
N TYR A 149 -1.83 12.51 26.60
CA TYR A 149 -0.48 12.34 27.11
C TYR A 149 -0.44 12.44 28.64
N LEU A 150 0.31 11.53 29.27
CA LEU A 150 0.63 11.62 30.68
C LEU A 150 1.67 12.73 30.93
N LYS A 151 1.76 13.19 32.17
CA LYS A 151 2.76 14.19 32.55
C LYS A 151 4.17 13.65 32.32
N ASN A 152 4.97 14.38 31.53
CA ASN A 152 6.33 14.01 31.11
C ASN A 152 6.42 12.84 30.07
N GLU A 153 5.30 12.41 29.49
CA GLU A 153 5.33 11.45 28.39
C GLU A 153 5.87 12.11 27.11
N LYS A 154 6.73 11.38 26.38
CA LYS A 154 7.26 11.85 25.10
C LYS A 154 6.23 11.63 23.98
N PRO A 155 6.24 12.48 22.94
CA PRO A 155 5.45 12.23 21.74
C PRO A 155 5.76 10.86 21.16
N ILE A 156 4.72 10.19 20.63
CA ILE A 156 4.88 8.90 19.96
C ILE A 156 5.68 9.06 18.68
N THR A 157 6.41 8.02 18.35
CA THR A 157 7.18 7.87 17.11
C THR A 157 6.42 7.03 16.08
N PHE A 158 6.89 6.97 14.84
CA PHE A 158 6.27 6.08 13.86
C PHE A 158 6.42 4.61 14.24
N GLN A 159 7.49 4.23 14.94
CA GLN A 159 7.69 2.87 15.42
C GLN A 159 6.53 2.38 16.31
N ASP A 160 6.02 3.26 17.17
CA ASP A 160 4.88 2.95 18.05
C ASP A 160 3.58 2.73 17.24
N ILE A 161 3.44 3.43 16.10
CA ILE A 161 2.29 3.31 15.20
C ILE A 161 2.41 2.07 14.32
N GLU A 162 3.60 1.80 13.80
CA GLU A 162 3.90 0.71 12.87
C GLU A 162 3.49 -0.65 13.44
N ASP A 163 3.67 -0.86 14.74
CA ASP A 163 3.41 -2.15 15.38
C ASP A 163 1.91 -2.54 15.38
N CYS A 164 1.02 -1.60 15.16
CA CYS A 164 -0.43 -1.85 15.09
C CYS A 164 -1.07 -1.44 13.75
N LEU A 165 -0.29 -1.00 12.76
CA LEU A 165 -0.81 -0.47 11.51
C LEU A 165 -0.79 -1.53 10.39
N VAL A 166 -1.95 -1.73 9.77
CA VAL A 166 -2.10 -2.46 8.51
C VAL A 166 -2.45 -1.43 7.45
N LEU A 167 -1.53 -1.16 6.54
CA LEU A 167 -1.68 -0.11 5.52
C LEU A 167 -1.15 -0.59 4.17
N VAL A 168 -1.93 -0.34 3.14
CA VAL A 168 -1.53 -0.52 1.75
C VAL A 168 -1.80 0.77 1.00
N SER A 169 -0.79 1.29 0.32
CA SER A 169 -0.93 2.45 -0.57
C SER A 169 -0.60 2.09 -2.01
N SER A 170 -1.38 2.63 -2.93
CA SER A 170 -1.14 2.53 -4.36
C SER A 170 -1.16 3.92 -4.97
N SER A 171 -0.09 4.31 -5.64
CA SER A 171 0.00 5.57 -6.34
C SER A 171 0.28 5.34 -7.83
N PHE A 172 -0.20 6.26 -8.64
CA PHE A 172 0.06 6.28 -10.07
C PHE A 172 0.50 7.67 -10.50
N SER A 173 1.56 7.77 -11.29
CA SER A 173 1.97 9.04 -11.86
C SER A 173 2.48 8.88 -13.30
N THR A 174 2.35 9.95 -14.09
CA THR A 174 2.87 9.99 -15.47
C THR A 174 4.37 10.27 -15.53
N GLN A 175 4.97 10.70 -14.40
CA GLN A 175 6.41 10.90 -14.26
C GLN A 175 6.88 10.25 -12.97
N THR A 176 7.89 9.39 -13.07
CA THR A 176 8.42 8.65 -11.92
C THR A 176 9.94 8.74 -11.89
N SER A 177 10.48 9.09 -10.73
CA SER A 177 11.90 9.05 -10.43
C SER A 177 12.18 7.89 -9.47
N TYR A 178 12.89 6.89 -9.96
CA TYR A 178 13.29 5.74 -9.14
C TYR A 178 14.64 5.99 -8.47
N ALA A 179 14.81 5.46 -7.27
CA ALA A 179 16.08 5.54 -6.53
C ALA A 179 17.21 4.79 -7.27
N ASN A 180 16.86 3.71 -7.96
CA ASN A 180 17.80 2.88 -8.72
C ASN A 180 17.09 2.10 -9.84
N GLN A 181 17.87 1.36 -10.63
CA GLN A 181 17.37 0.56 -11.75
C GLN A 181 16.44 -0.60 -11.33
N THR A 182 16.51 -1.05 -10.09
CA THR A 182 15.63 -2.14 -9.61
C THR A 182 14.19 -1.70 -9.38
N LYS A 183 13.91 -0.38 -9.42
CA LYS A 183 12.57 0.22 -9.28
C LYS A 183 11.85 -0.11 -7.97
N LYS A 184 12.61 -0.43 -6.93
CA LYS A 184 12.08 -0.83 -5.61
C LYS A 184 11.76 0.35 -4.69
N ALA A 185 12.12 1.57 -5.05
CA ALA A 185 11.79 2.80 -4.36
C ALA A 185 11.66 3.96 -5.33
N ILE A 186 10.78 4.91 -5.03
CA ILE A 186 10.64 6.18 -5.77
C ILE A 186 11.08 7.37 -4.92
N THR A 187 11.57 8.42 -5.58
CA THR A 187 12.16 9.61 -4.93
C THR A 187 11.49 10.92 -5.29
N ASN A 188 10.32 10.86 -5.94
CA ASN A 188 9.57 12.05 -6.34
C ASN A 188 9.17 12.90 -5.12
N LYS A 189 9.67 14.15 -5.08
CA LYS A 189 9.38 15.11 -4.01
C LYS A 189 7.89 15.46 -3.97
N PHE A 190 7.30 15.76 -5.12
CA PHE A 190 5.88 16.10 -5.21
C PHE A 190 4.96 14.96 -4.75
N ILE A 191 5.30 13.69 -5.06
CA ILE A 191 4.51 12.54 -4.57
C ILE A 191 4.55 12.48 -3.04
N LYS A 192 5.72 12.66 -2.43
CA LYS A 192 5.85 12.72 -0.97
C LYS A 192 5.01 13.84 -0.36
N GLU A 193 5.12 15.06 -0.90
CA GLU A 193 4.42 16.24 -0.38
C GLU A 193 2.90 16.09 -0.52
N CYS A 194 2.41 15.82 -1.73
CA CYS A 194 0.97 15.72 -1.98
C CYS A 194 0.32 14.53 -1.25
N MET A 195 1.03 13.41 -1.10
CA MET A 195 0.54 12.26 -0.34
C MET A 195 0.54 12.55 1.18
N THR A 196 1.54 13.28 1.69
CA THR A 196 1.55 13.71 3.09
C THR A 196 0.36 14.59 3.42
N GLU A 197 0.06 15.59 2.58
CA GLU A 197 -1.09 16.48 2.74
C GLU A 197 -2.42 15.72 2.62
N PHE A 198 -2.52 14.86 1.62
CA PHE A 198 -3.69 14.01 1.41
C PHE A 198 -4.00 13.14 2.62
N LEU A 199 -2.99 12.47 3.18
CA LEU A 199 -3.14 11.65 4.37
C LEU A 199 -3.49 12.46 5.60
N LYS A 200 -2.84 13.60 5.83
CA LYS A 200 -3.14 14.48 6.97
C LYS A 200 -4.60 14.92 6.97
N HIS A 201 -5.10 15.37 5.82
CA HIS A 201 -6.48 15.79 5.68
C HIS A 201 -7.49 14.67 5.98
N ASN A 202 -7.24 13.47 5.43
CA ASN A 202 -8.14 12.33 5.64
C ASN A 202 -8.08 11.79 7.08
N LEU A 203 -6.90 11.72 7.70
CA LEU A 203 -6.73 11.29 9.09
C LEU A 203 -7.40 12.27 10.07
N GLU A 204 -7.36 13.55 9.81
CA GLU A 204 -8.07 14.54 10.61
C GLU A 204 -9.59 14.28 10.57
N THR A 205 -10.15 14.04 9.39
CA THR A 205 -11.58 13.73 9.22
C THR A 205 -11.99 12.47 9.96
N VAL A 206 -11.19 11.39 9.90
CA VAL A 206 -11.45 10.14 10.64
C VAL A 206 -11.46 10.38 12.15
N SER A 207 -10.49 11.13 12.65
CA SER A 207 -10.39 11.45 14.10
C SER A 207 -11.63 12.17 14.61
N TYR A 208 -12.18 13.12 13.86
CA TYR A 208 -13.43 13.81 14.21
C TYR A 208 -14.66 12.90 14.18
N THR A 209 -14.73 11.97 13.24
CA THR A 209 -15.88 11.05 13.08
C THR A 209 -15.94 10.04 14.21
N HIS A 210 -14.81 9.48 14.65
CA HIS A 210 -14.76 8.53 15.76
C HIS A 210 -15.07 9.17 17.11
N LEU A 211 -14.71 10.43 17.33
CA LEU A 211 -15.04 11.14 18.58
C LEU A 211 -16.54 11.32 18.75
N ARG A 212 -17.28 11.67 17.69
CA ARG A 212 -18.75 11.83 17.76
C ARG A 212 -19.49 10.52 18.02
N ALA A 213 -18.94 9.39 17.60
CA ALA A 213 -19.56 8.08 17.82
C ALA A 213 -19.43 7.58 19.28
N HIS A 214 -18.51 8.12 20.06
CA HIS A 214 -18.31 7.77 21.48
C HIS A 214 -18.95 8.77 22.47
N GLU A 215 -19.51 9.89 21.98
CA GLU A 215 -20.20 10.89 22.79
C GLU A 215 -21.74 10.71 22.81
N THR A 216 -22.27 9.73 22.08
CA THR A 216 -23.68 9.33 22.06
C THR A 216 -23.87 7.95 22.66
#